data_65387531ce38e40754d4829fdebd6bc8
#
_entry.id   65387531ce38e40754d4829fdebd6bc8
#
_cell.length_a   1.000
_cell.length_b   1.000
_cell.length_c   1.000
_cell.angle_alpha   90.00
_cell.angle_beta   90.00
_cell.angle_gamma   90.00
#
_symmetry.space_group_name_H-M   'P 1'
#
loop_
_entity.id
_entity.type
_entity.pdbx_description
1 polymer ?
#
loop_
_entity_poly.entity_id
_entity_poly.type
_entity_poly.pdbx_seq_one_letter_code
_entity_poly.pdbx_strand_id
1 'polypeptide(L)'
;MTVDTLRLTAEDATGLVERGEASAAELHSAYLAAIGERDGELHSYLRTVEEADGGGVPIAFKDVISSRGVETTAGSRILAGYVPVFDSTVAARCRDAGLPLLGKTNMDEFAMGSSTENSAYGPTRNPWDPERVPGGSSGGSAAAVAAGLAPWALGSDTGGSVKQPASLCGIVGLRPTYGTVSRYGIVAFASSLDQVGPMTKTVRDNALLYRIIAGRDPLDSTTVELPEPVEIPETEDLRGVRVGVPRELHEAEGIEAGVRESVDRTIELCRELGAEVGETSLPRSVEFGLACYYLVAPAEASSNLARYDGVRYGLRVEGDDGVRAMYEKTRDAGFGDEPKRRIMLGAYALSAGYYDAYYGQAQKVRTVIAQEHAAAFEDFDVLVSATSPTVAFRIGEKAENPLAMYLSDVLTIPSNMAGLPGLSIPCGLSEGLPVGFQLIGPQFSENLLFRAGHALEQAIGFDFVPARLA
;
A
#
# COMPACT_ATOMS: atom_id res chain seq x y z
N MET A 1 -11.76 -14.05 27.74
CA MET A 1 -12.14 -14.65 26.43
C MET A 1 -10.88 -14.83 25.61
N THR A 2 -10.64 -15.99 25.02
CA THR A 2 -9.49 -16.16 24.10
C THR A 2 -9.95 -15.65 22.74
N VAL A 3 -9.40 -14.52 22.27
CA VAL A 3 -9.71 -13.93 20.98
C VAL A 3 -8.85 -14.62 19.92
N ASP A 4 -9.46 -15.24 18.91
CA ASP A 4 -8.72 -15.74 17.75
C ASP A 4 -8.37 -14.59 16.79
N THR A 5 -7.22 -13.95 17.05
CA THR A 5 -6.75 -12.80 16.29
C THR A 5 -6.44 -13.14 14.83
N LEU A 6 -6.16 -14.41 14.51
CA LEU A 6 -5.90 -14.85 13.13
C LEU A 6 -7.15 -14.77 12.27
N ARG A 7 -8.30 -15.19 12.78
CA ARG A 7 -9.56 -15.28 12.04
C ARG A 7 -10.47 -14.07 12.23
N LEU A 8 -10.34 -13.35 13.35
CA LEU A 8 -11.20 -12.20 13.65
C LEU A 8 -11.02 -11.09 12.61
N THR A 9 -12.11 -10.73 11.91
CA THR A 9 -12.18 -9.58 11.02
C THR A 9 -12.37 -8.29 11.81
N ALA A 10 -12.17 -7.12 11.22
CA ALA A 10 -12.41 -5.85 11.91
C ALA A 10 -13.91 -5.60 12.12
N GLU A 11 -14.77 -6.04 11.19
CA GLU A 11 -16.22 -5.97 11.33
C GLU A 11 -16.70 -6.86 12.50
N ASP A 12 -16.24 -8.10 12.58
CA ASP A 12 -16.57 -9.00 13.70
C ASP A 12 -16.09 -8.44 15.02
N ALA A 13 -14.86 -7.91 15.08
CA ALA A 13 -14.30 -7.26 16.26
C ALA A 13 -15.15 -6.07 16.71
N THR A 14 -15.63 -5.25 15.77
CA THR A 14 -16.55 -4.14 16.03
C THR A 14 -17.84 -4.67 16.65
N GLY A 15 -18.43 -5.72 16.08
CA GLY A 15 -19.62 -6.37 16.61
C GLY A 15 -19.43 -6.92 18.03
N LEU A 16 -18.26 -7.49 18.36
CA LEU A 16 -17.95 -7.93 19.74
C LEU A 16 -17.97 -6.76 20.73
N VAL A 17 -17.40 -5.61 20.34
CA VAL A 17 -17.37 -4.41 21.18
C VAL A 17 -18.77 -3.83 21.37
N GLU A 18 -19.55 -3.70 20.28
CA GLU A 18 -20.90 -3.15 20.32
C GLU A 18 -21.86 -3.99 21.17
N ARG A 19 -21.71 -5.33 21.14
CA ARG A 19 -22.51 -6.24 21.97
C ARG A 19 -22.02 -6.36 23.41
N GLY A 20 -20.88 -5.71 23.74
CA GLY A 20 -20.24 -5.80 25.06
C GLY A 20 -19.66 -7.19 25.37
N GLU A 21 -19.40 -8.01 24.36
CA GLU A 21 -18.77 -9.33 24.48
C GLU A 21 -17.24 -9.23 24.67
N ALA A 22 -16.64 -8.13 24.17
CA ALA A 22 -15.26 -7.75 24.43
C ALA A 22 -15.15 -6.24 24.56
N SER A 23 -14.25 -5.75 25.37
CA SER A 23 -13.90 -4.32 25.41
C SER A 23 -12.76 -4.01 24.40
N ALA A 24 -12.65 -2.76 23.99
CA ALA A 24 -11.53 -2.30 23.17
C ALA A 24 -10.16 -2.58 23.83
N ALA A 25 -10.06 -2.41 25.14
CA ALA A 25 -8.84 -2.69 25.90
C ALA A 25 -8.48 -4.20 25.89
N GLU A 26 -9.47 -5.09 25.98
CA GLU A 26 -9.24 -6.54 25.87
C GLU A 26 -8.79 -6.93 24.46
N LEU A 27 -9.41 -6.37 23.41
CA LEU A 27 -8.96 -6.59 22.03
C LEU A 27 -7.54 -6.07 21.82
N HIS A 28 -7.25 -4.84 22.26
CA HIS A 28 -5.91 -4.24 22.16
C HIS A 28 -4.86 -5.13 22.85
N SER A 29 -5.14 -5.59 24.09
CA SER A 29 -4.27 -6.48 24.82
C SER A 29 -4.08 -7.83 24.14
N ALA A 30 -5.13 -8.40 23.51
CA ALA A 30 -5.05 -9.64 22.76
C ALA A 30 -4.13 -9.51 21.53
N TYR A 31 -4.22 -8.39 20.80
CA TYR A 31 -3.33 -8.14 19.68
C TYR A 31 -1.90 -7.86 20.12
N LEU A 32 -1.66 -7.13 21.23
CA LEU A 32 -0.31 -6.96 21.78
C LEU A 32 0.30 -8.29 22.21
N ALA A 33 -0.48 -9.17 22.81
CA ALA A 33 -0.02 -10.52 23.15
C ALA A 33 0.36 -11.33 21.89
N ALA A 34 -0.48 -11.27 20.84
CA ALA A 34 -0.20 -11.91 19.55
C ALA A 34 1.08 -11.35 18.88
N ILE A 35 1.30 -10.02 18.96
CA ILE A 35 2.54 -9.40 18.49
C ILE A 35 3.74 -9.93 19.27
N GLY A 36 3.67 -9.95 20.60
CA GLY A 36 4.74 -10.49 21.45
C GLY A 36 5.08 -11.96 21.17
N GLU A 37 4.10 -12.76 20.75
CA GLU A 37 4.27 -14.18 20.42
C GLU A 37 4.87 -14.42 19.03
N ARG A 38 4.43 -13.68 18.01
CA ARG A 38 4.67 -14.01 16.58
C ARG A 38 5.55 -13.01 15.84
N ASP A 39 5.60 -11.73 16.25
CA ASP A 39 6.30 -10.70 15.48
C ASP A 39 7.84 -10.80 15.58
N GLY A 40 8.36 -11.50 16.59
CA GLY A 40 9.81 -11.74 16.71
C GLY A 40 10.44 -12.43 15.49
N GLU A 41 9.67 -13.27 14.78
CA GLU A 41 10.08 -13.86 13.50
C GLU A 41 9.76 -12.95 12.30
N LEU A 42 8.58 -12.32 12.31
CA LEU A 42 8.06 -11.59 11.15
C LEU A 42 8.65 -10.18 11.00
N HIS A 43 8.92 -9.52 12.13
CA HIS A 43 9.44 -8.15 12.15
C HIS A 43 8.55 -7.17 11.39
N SER A 44 7.22 -7.32 11.61
CA SER A 44 6.22 -6.47 10.97
C SER A 44 6.03 -5.13 11.68
N TYR A 45 6.38 -5.03 12.96
CA TYR A 45 6.36 -3.80 13.74
C TYR A 45 7.75 -3.24 14.00
N LEU A 46 7.89 -1.92 13.94
CA LEU A 46 9.06 -1.18 14.45
C LEU A 46 8.87 -0.81 15.92
N ARG A 47 7.62 -0.57 16.33
CA ARG A 47 7.24 -0.28 17.71
C ARG A 47 5.77 -0.52 17.96
N THR A 48 5.43 -0.87 19.20
CA THR A 48 4.06 -1.03 19.69
C THR A 48 3.68 0.12 20.61
N VAL A 49 2.38 0.32 20.81
CA VAL A 49 1.78 1.26 21.74
C VAL A 49 1.00 0.44 22.78
N GLU A 50 1.43 0.52 24.03
CA GLU A 50 0.92 -0.32 25.10
C GLU A 50 -0.49 0.10 25.58
N GLU A 51 -0.78 1.41 25.55
CA GLU A 51 -2.03 1.96 26.04
C GLU A 51 -3.07 2.09 24.93
N ALA A 52 -4.26 1.53 25.15
CA ALA A 52 -5.40 1.71 24.25
C ALA A 52 -6.03 3.09 24.47
N ASP A 53 -5.83 4.01 23.52
CA ASP A 53 -6.50 5.32 23.51
C ASP A 53 -7.68 5.26 22.54
N GLY A 54 -8.84 4.78 23.02
CA GLY A 54 -10.07 4.65 22.23
C GLY A 54 -10.97 3.52 22.67
N GLY A 55 -12.22 3.52 22.20
CA GLY A 55 -13.27 2.57 22.55
C GLY A 55 -13.61 1.56 21.46
N GLY A 56 -12.88 1.58 20.32
CA GLY A 56 -13.14 0.75 19.15
C GLY A 56 -12.05 -0.30 18.89
N VAL A 57 -12.05 -0.81 17.66
CA VAL A 57 -11.14 -1.86 17.20
C VAL A 57 -9.74 -1.29 16.95
N PRO A 58 -8.67 -1.92 17.47
CA PRO A 58 -7.32 -1.40 17.33
C PRO A 58 -6.81 -1.45 15.89
N ILE A 59 -5.89 -0.50 15.54
CA ILE A 59 -5.37 -0.34 14.19
C ILE A 59 -3.84 -0.20 14.17
N ALA A 60 -3.18 -0.69 13.11
CA ALA A 60 -1.75 -0.50 12.87
C ALA A 60 -1.48 0.53 11.75
N PHE A 61 -0.44 1.33 11.91
CA PHE A 61 -0.06 2.35 10.91
C PHE A 61 1.34 2.11 10.34
N LYS A 62 1.45 2.15 9.02
CA LYS A 62 2.76 2.23 8.35
C LYS A 62 3.57 3.41 8.90
N ASP A 63 4.87 3.21 9.08
CA ASP A 63 5.73 4.18 9.77
C ASP A 63 5.99 5.49 9.02
N VAL A 64 5.31 5.72 7.90
CA VAL A 64 5.24 7.05 7.21
C VAL A 64 4.11 7.93 7.77
N ILE A 65 3.18 7.38 8.54
CA ILE A 65 2.00 8.07 9.06
C ILE A 65 2.36 8.72 10.40
N SER A 66 2.48 10.04 10.43
CA SER A 66 2.77 10.77 11.67
C SER A 66 1.64 10.59 12.68
N SER A 67 2.01 10.16 13.90
CA SER A 67 1.11 9.98 15.04
C SER A 67 1.69 10.73 16.22
N ARG A 68 0.91 11.62 16.83
CA ARG A 68 1.35 12.45 17.96
C ARG A 68 1.89 11.60 19.10
N GLY A 69 3.10 11.92 19.56
CA GLY A 69 3.74 11.25 20.68
C GLY A 69 4.33 9.88 20.37
N VAL A 70 4.19 9.38 19.13
CA VAL A 70 4.72 8.08 18.70
C VAL A 70 5.81 8.30 17.65
N GLU A 71 7.02 7.83 17.92
CA GLU A 71 8.15 7.97 17.00
C GLU A 71 7.79 7.50 15.59
N THR A 72 8.16 8.28 14.58
CA THR A 72 7.86 8.05 13.17
C THR A 72 9.14 8.20 12.37
N THR A 73 9.69 7.08 11.86
CA THR A 73 11.00 7.07 11.22
C THR A 73 10.95 6.89 9.70
N ALA A 74 9.80 6.54 9.13
CA ALA A 74 9.67 6.15 7.73
C ALA A 74 10.67 5.04 7.32
N GLY A 75 10.98 4.10 8.23
CA GLY A 75 11.94 3.04 8.02
C GLY A 75 13.40 3.52 7.84
N SER A 76 13.73 4.75 8.25
CA SER A 76 15.01 5.42 7.99
C SER A 76 15.71 5.85 9.27
N ARG A 77 17.04 5.78 9.26
CA ARG A 77 17.88 6.32 10.35
C ARG A 77 17.85 7.84 10.40
N ILE A 78 17.59 8.53 9.28
CA ILE A 78 17.60 10.00 9.25
C ILE A 78 16.49 10.61 10.10
N LEU A 79 15.40 9.86 10.35
CA LEU A 79 14.29 10.24 11.23
C LEU A 79 14.33 9.52 12.59
N ALA A 80 15.39 8.78 12.92
CA ALA A 80 15.50 8.15 14.23
C ALA A 80 15.37 9.21 15.36
N GLY A 81 14.53 8.92 16.36
CA GLY A 81 14.22 9.83 17.47
C GLY A 81 13.19 10.92 17.12
N TYR A 82 12.66 10.97 15.90
CA TYR A 82 11.64 11.96 15.57
C TYR A 82 10.27 11.53 16.11
N VAL A 83 9.77 12.28 17.09
CA VAL A 83 8.43 12.11 17.66
C VAL A 83 7.54 13.28 17.21
N PRO A 84 6.53 13.03 16.36
CA PRO A 84 5.62 14.07 15.89
C PRO A 84 4.85 14.72 17.04
N VAL A 85 4.68 16.07 16.99
CA VAL A 85 3.87 16.83 17.93
C VAL A 85 2.42 16.98 17.48
N PHE A 86 2.07 16.39 16.33
CA PHE A 86 0.74 16.42 15.72
C PHE A 86 0.42 15.07 15.08
N ASP A 87 -0.86 14.84 14.84
CA ASP A 87 -1.33 13.69 14.07
C ASP A 87 -1.44 14.05 12.57
N SER A 88 -1.16 13.10 11.71
CA SER A 88 -1.65 13.17 10.34
C SER A 88 -3.19 13.17 10.33
N THR A 89 -3.78 13.69 9.26
CA THR A 89 -5.26 13.70 9.15
C THR A 89 -5.86 12.31 9.26
N VAL A 90 -5.23 11.30 8.65
CA VAL A 90 -5.71 9.91 8.74
C VAL A 90 -5.59 9.36 10.17
N ALA A 91 -4.53 9.68 10.90
CA ALA A 91 -4.38 9.29 12.30
C ALA A 91 -5.41 9.99 13.19
N ALA A 92 -5.67 11.28 12.97
CA ALA A 92 -6.69 12.03 13.68
C ALA A 92 -8.09 11.44 13.43
N ARG A 93 -8.44 11.14 12.17
CA ARG A 93 -9.74 10.53 11.83
C ARG A 93 -9.91 9.14 12.45
N CYS A 94 -8.88 8.29 12.45
CA CYS A 94 -8.93 6.99 13.13
C CYS A 94 -9.13 7.16 14.64
N ARG A 95 -8.41 8.08 15.28
CA ARG A 95 -8.58 8.37 16.71
C ARG A 95 -9.99 8.92 17.00
N ASP A 96 -10.50 9.85 16.19
CA ASP A 96 -11.84 10.44 16.36
C ASP A 96 -12.94 9.39 16.14
N ALA A 97 -12.68 8.36 15.34
CA ALA A 97 -13.52 7.16 15.22
C ALA A 97 -13.31 6.15 16.37
N GLY A 98 -12.46 6.46 17.34
CA GLY A 98 -12.22 5.62 18.52
C GLY A 98 -11.28 4.44 18.29
N LEU A 99 -10.50 4.42 17.21
CA LEU A 99 -9.58 3.31 16.90
C LEU A 99 -8.23 3.49 17.63
N PRO A 100 -7.90 2.67 18.66
CA PRO A 100 -6.62 2.77 19.35
C PRO A 100 -5.47 2.27 18.46
N LEU A 101 -4.34 2.98 18.49
CA LEU A 101 -3.16 2.63 17.73
C LEU A 101 -2.41 1.46 18.40
N LEU A 102 -2.23 0.33 17.67
CA LEU A 102 -1.38 -0.80 18.10
C LEU A 102 0.11 -0.51 17.97
N GLY A 103 0.49 0.24 16.95
CA GLY A 103 1.90 0.54 16.71
C GLY A 103 2.20 0.96 15.28
N LYS A 104 3.50 1.11 15.01
CA LYS A 104 4.04 1.53 13.73
C LYS A 104 4.67 0.34 13.01
N THR A 105 4.16 0.02 11.83
CA THR A 105 4.62 -1.13 11.05
C THR A 105 5.83 -0.80 10.19
N ASN A 106 6.68 -1.80 9.98
CA ASN A 106 7.88 -1.70 9.18
C ASN A 106 7.57 -1.44 7.69
N MET A 107 8.55 -0.89 6.98
CA MET A 107 8.38 -0.48 5.59
C MET A 107 9.73 -0.31 4.89
N ASP A 108 9.75 -0.33 3.56
CA ASP A 108 10.92 0.15 2.82
C ASP A 108 11.18 1.62 3.13
N GLU A 109 12.43 2.00 3.28
CA GLU A 109 12.87 3.33 3.66
C GLU A 109 12.26 4.42 2.76
N PHE A 110 11.53 5.38 3.36
CA PHE A 110 10.78 6.45 2.67
C PHE A 110 9.81 5.95 1.60
N ALA A 111 9.25 4.75 1.80
CA ALA A 111 8.38 4.08 0.84
C ALA A 111 9.06 3.77 -0.52
N MET A 112 10.39 3.66 -0.53
CA MET A 112 11.21 3.37 -1.71
C MET A 112 11.65 1.91 -1.74
N GLY A 113 10.79 1.05 -2.29
CA GLY A 113 11.00 -0.37 -2.43
C GLY A 113 9.71 -1.13 -2.67
N SER A 114 9.85 -2.42 -2.97
CA SER A 114 8.74 -3.32 -3.32
C SER A 114 8.84 -4.65 -2.55
N SER A 115 9.63 -4.69 -1.44
CA SER A 115 9.90 -5.93 -0.71
C SER A 115 9.98 -5.78 0.80
N THR A 116 10.10 -4.55 1.32
CA THR A 116 10.37 -4.22 2.73
C THR A 116 11.73 -4.74 3.21
N GLU A 117 12.68 -4.91 2.28
CA GLU A 117 14.08 -5.22 2.58
C GLU A 117 14.92 -3.96 2.79
N ASN A 118 14.49 -2.80 2.26
CA ASN A 118 15.22 -1.53 2.35
C ASN A 118 15.04 -0.80 3.69
N SER A 119 14.37 -1.39 4.67
CA SER A 119 14.24 -0.79 6.00
C SER A 119 15.60 -0.68 6.69
N ALA A 120 15.90 0.47 7.29
CA ALA A 120 17.09 0.67 8.11
C ALA A 120 17.09 -0.18 9.41
N TYR A 121 15.93 -0.78 9.73
CA TYR A 121 15.69 -1.61 10.92
C TYR A 121 15.67 -3.10 10.61
N GLY A 122 15.93 -3.50 9.36
CA GLY A 122 15.93 -4.88 8.89
C GLY A 122 14.64 -5.27 8.14
N PRO A 123 14.65 -6.39 7.43
CA PRO A 123 13.53 -6.82 6.58
C PRO A 123 12.34 -7.33 7.39
N THR A 124 11.14 -7.15 6.84
CA THR A 124 9.95 -7.89 7.26
C THR A 124 9.85 -9.20 6.48
N ARG A 125 9.30 -10.23 7.10
CA ARG A 125 9.11 -11.56 6.52
C ARG A 125 7.66 -11.83 6.22
N ASN A 126 7.41 -12.67 5.20
CA ASN A 126 6.07 -13.04 4.79
C ASN A 126 5.45 -14.06 5.76
N PRO A 127 4.23 -13.85 6.26
CA PRO A 127 3.56 -14.81 7.14
C PRO A 127 3.30 -16.18 6.53
N TRP A 128 3.22 -16.31 5.19
CA TRP A 128 3.04 -17.58 4.49
C TRP A 128 4.34 -18.38 4.41
N ASP A 129 5.48 -17.70 4.24
CA ASP A 129 6.81 -18.30 4.22
C ASP A 129 7.85 -17.27 4.69
N PRO A 130 8.46 -17.42 5.88
CA PRO A 130 9.42 -16.46 6.44
C PRO A 130 10.74 -16.31 5.67
N GLU A 131 11.02 -17.19 4.72
CA GLU A 131 12.15 -17.07 3.81
C GLU A 131 11.88 -16.08 2.65
N ARG A 132 10.64 -15.57 2.57
CA ARG A 132 10.17 -14.71 1.47
C ARG A 132 9.77 -13.33 1.95
N VAL A 133 9.73 -12.40 0.99
CA VAL A 133 9.34 -11.02 1.22
C VAL A 133 7.82 -10.88 1.36
N PRO A 134 7.31 -9.97 2.21
CA PRO A 134 5.88 -9.65 2.28
C PRO A 134 5.42 -8.72 1.15
N GLY A 135 6.34 -8.31 0.28
CA GLY A 135 6.14 -7.17 -0.61
C GLY A 135 6.44 -5.84 0.06
N GLY A 136 6.21 -4.76 -0.66
CA GLY A 136 6.51 -3.40 -0.20
C GLY A 136 5.91 -2.30 -1.08
N SER A 137 6.05 -1.13 -0.55
CA SER A 137 6.73 -0.67 0.67
C SER A 137 5.92 -0.81 1.95
N SER A 138 4.63 -1.23 1.94
CA SER A 138 3.80 -1.43 3.15
C SER A 138 3.83 -2.89 3.64
N GLY A 139 4.97 -3.58 3.52
CA GLY A 139 5.08 -5.01 3.85
C GLY A 139 4.83 -5.32 5.32
N GLY A 140 5.25 -4.45 6.25
CA GLY A 140 4.95 -4.61 7.67
C GLY A 140 3.44 -4.54 7.94
N SER A 141 2.70 -3.62 7.31
CA SER A 141 1.24 -3.54 7.44
C SER A 141 0.55 -4.78 6.89
N ALA A 142 0.99 -5.28 5.71
CA ALA A 142 0.45 -6.49 5.10
C ALA A 142 0.71 -7.72 5.98
N ALA A 143 1.95 -7.89 6.42
CA ALA A 143 2.34 -9.02 7.27
C ALA A 143 1.60 -9.00 8.62
N ALA A 144 1.43 -7.82 9.23
CA ALA A 144 0.70 -7.68 10.48
C ALA A 144 -0.77 -8.14 10.35
N VAL A 145 -1.47 -7.75 9.28
CA VAL A 145 -2.86 -8.15 9.04
C VAL A 145 -2.94 -9.65 8.73
N ALA A 146 -2.10 -10.15 7.82
CA ALA A 146 -2.10 -11.57 7.43
C ALA A 146 -1.75 -12.51 8.57
N ALA A 147 -0.88 -12.10 9.52
CA ALA A 147 -0.50 -12.89 10.68
C ALA A 147 -1.45 -12.70 11.88
N GLY A 148 -2.54 -11.96 11.76
CA GLY A 148 -3.45 -11.66 12.86
C GLY A 148 -2.82 -10.84 13.98
N LEU A 149 -1.88 -9.97 13.66
CA LEU A 149 -1.24 -9.02 14.58
C LEU A 149 -1.93 -7.64 14.56
N ALA A 150 -2.82 -7.44 13.64
CA ALA A 150 -3.75 -6.33 13.56
C ALA A 150 -5.02 -6.78 12.82
N PRO A 151 -6.21 -6.30 13.20
CA PRO A 151 -7.45 -6.60 12.46
C PRO A 151 -7.46 -5.86 11.11
N TRP A 152 -6.92 -4.67 11.07
CA TRP A 152 -6.71 -3.80 9.90
C TRP A 152 -5.48 -2.91 10.07
N ALA A 153 -4.98 -2.38 8.97
CA ALA A 153 -3.84 -1.47 8.95
C ALA A 153 -3.98 -0.39 7.88
N LEU A 154 -3.25 0.70 8.04
CA LEU A 154 -3.03 1.68 6.97
C LEU A 154 -1.65 1.50 6.35
N GLY A 155 -1.62 1.51 5.02
CA GLY A 155 -0.42 1.60 4.20
C GLY A 155 -0.35 2.92 3.43
N SER A 156 0.66 3.06 2.58
CA SER A 156 0.75 4.12 1.57
C SER A 156 1.17 3.53 0.23
N ASP A 157 0.59 4.04 -0.85
CA ASP A 157 0.76 3.52 -2.20
C ASP A 157 1.19 4.65 -3.15
N THR A 158 2.36 4.51 -3.74
CA THR A 158 2.91 5.44 -4.75
C THR A 158 2.95 4.76 -6.12
N GLY A 159 3.48 3.54 -6.19
CA GLY A 159 3.59 2.73 -7.41
C GLY A 159 2.90 1.36 -7.33
N GLY A 160 2.29 1.02 -6.17
CA GLY A 160 1.70 -0.29 -5.90
C GLY A 160 1.85 -0.71 -4.45
N SER A 161 2.42 0.15 -3.60
CA SER A 161 2.92 -0.20 -2.26
C SER A 161 1.85 -0.53 -1.20
N VAL A 162 0.56 -0.54 -1.52
CA VAL A 162 -0.53 -1.15 -0.75
C VAL A 162 -1.00 -2.43 -1.46
N LYS A 163 -1.23 -2.34 -2.77
CA LYS A 163 -1.79 -3.42 -3.59
C LYS A 163 -0.84 -4.62 -3.68
N GLN A 164 0.42 -4.38 -4.02
CA GLN A 164 1.41 -5.44 -4.22
C GLN A 164 1.70 -6.23 -2.91
N PRO A 165 1.98 -5.62 -1.74
CA PRO A 165 2.14 -6.39 -0.51
C PRO A 165 0.84 -7.05 -0.05
N ALA A 166 -0.33 -6.48 -0.33
CA ALA A 166 -1.60 -7.15 -0.08
C ALA A 166 -1.73 -8.46 -0.90
N SER A 167 -1.35 -8.43 -2.19
CA SER A 167 -1.29 -9.61 -3.05
C SER A 167 -0.36 -10.69 -2.48
N LEU A 168 0.87 -10.32 -2.11
CA LEU A 168 1.89 -11.28 -1.65
C LEU A 168 1.61 -11.85 -0.24
N CYS A 169 0.80 -11.16 0.56
CA CYS A 169 0.40 -11.61 1.89
C CYS A 169 -1.01 -12.21 1.94
N GLY A 170 -1.77 -12.24 0.85
CA GLY A 170 -3.10 -12.83 0.78
C GLY A 170 -4.16 -12.05 1.56
N ILE A 171 -4.11 -10.73 1.49
CA ILE A 171 -5.07 -9.80 2.10
C ILE A 171 -5.65 -8.82 1.08
N VAL A 172 -6.61 -8.01 1.49
CA VAL A 172 -7.22 -6.95 0.68
C VAL A 172 -6.48 -5.64 0.86
N GLY A 173 -6.14 -4.97 -0.24
CA GLY A 173 -5.50 -3.66 -0.22
C GLY A 173 -6.08 -2.70 -1.24
N LEU A 174 -6.55 -1.53 -0.80
CA LEU A 174 -7.05 -0.48 -1.68
C LEU A 174 -6.04 0.66 -1.79
N ARG A 175 -5.68 1.01 -3.03
CA ARG A 175 -5.24 2.35 -3.36
C ARG A 175 -6.47 3.15 -3.80
N PRO A 176 -6.93 4.16 -3.06
CA PRO A 176 -8.07 4.96 -3.48
C PRO A 176 -7.70 5.97 -4.59
N THR A 177 -8.69 6.59 -5.20
CA THR A 177 -8.54 7.71 -6.12
C THR A 177 -7.63 8.78 -5.51
N TYR A 178 -6.67 9.29 -6.30
CA TYR A 178 -5.77 10.33 -5.82
C TYR A 178 -6.55 11.56 -5.35
N GLY A 179 -6.28 11.98 -4.11
CA GLY A 179 -6.92 13.13 -3.47
C GLY A 179 -8.16 12.80 -2.65
N THR A 180 -8.65 11.56 -2.61
CA THR A 180 -9.79 11.19 -1.75
C THR A 180 -9.39 10.95 -0.30
N VAL A 181 -8.11 10.74 -0.01
CA VAL A 181 -7.55 10.63 1.34
C VAL A 181 -6.43 11.65 1.51
N SER A 182 -6.44 12.39 2.61
CA SER A 182 -5.43 13.41 2.90
C SER A 182 -4.03 12.83 3.09
N ARG A 183 -3.04 13.55 2.57
CA ARG A 183 -1.61 13.30 2.76
C ARG A 183 -0.98 14.18 3.85
N TYR A 184 -1.78 15.05 4.50
CA TYR A 184 -1.25 15.87 5.58
C TYR A 184 -0.71 15.01 6.72
N GLY A 185 0.56 15.27 7.11
CA GLY A 185 1.26 14.49 8.12
C GLY A 185 1.81 13.14 7.65
N ILE A 186 1.76 12.85 6.35
CA ILE A 186 2.44 11.70 5.75
C ILE A 186 3.87 12.11 5.36
N VAL A 187 4.85 11.29 5.71
CA VAL A 187 6.22 11.49 5.25
C VAL A 187 6.27 11.25 3.75
N ALA A 188 6.47 12.32 2.97
CA ALA A 188 6.28 12.32 1.53
C ALA A 188 7.41 11.60 0.78
N PHE A 189 7.02 10.72 -0.15
CA PHE A 189 7.89 10.22 -1.21
C PHE A 189 7.67 11.00 -2.51
N ALA A 190 6.53 10.82 -3.19
CA ALA A 190 6.20 11.49 -4.45
C ALA A 190 4.83 12.16 -4.36
N SER A 191 4.81 13.47 -4.20
CA SER A 191 3.62 14.24 -3.83
C SER A 191 2.46 14.14 -4.82
N SER A 192 2.73 13.89 -6.10
CA SER A 192 1.70 13.72 -7.12
C SER A 192 1.19 12.28 -7.28
N LEU A 193 1.71 11.34 -6.47
CA LEU A 193 1.41 9.92 -6.58
C LEU A 193 1.01 9.28 -5.25
N ASP A 194 1.60 9.74 -4.13
CA ASP A 194 1.37 9.15 -2.80
C ASP A 194 -0.10 9.16 -2.42
N GLN A 195 -0.60 8.04 -1.92
CA GLN A 195 -1.95 7.90 -1.40
C GLN A 195 -1.96 6.94 -0.21
N VAL A 196 -2.66 7.29 0.87
CA VAL A 196 -2.88 6.35 1.99
C VAL A 196 -4.02 5.41 1.61
N GLY A 197 -3.87 4.14 1.94
CA GLY A 197 -4.87 3.12 1.65
C GLY A 197 -5.03 2.08 2.76
N PRO A 198 -6.26 1.56 2.95
CA PRO A 198 -6.55 0.51 3.90
C PRO A 198 -6.01 -0.85 3.44
N MET A 199 -5.59 -1.66 4.42
CA MET A 199 -5.12 -3.04 4.27
C MET A 199 -5.84 -3.90 5.30
N THR A 200 -6.58 -4.91 4.86
CA THR A 200 -7.57 -5.63 5.69
C THR A 200 -7.69 -7.09 5.27
N LYS A 201 -8.35 -7.92 6.08
CA LYS A 201 -8.64 -9.31 5.74
C LYS A 201 -9.75 -9.43 4.68
N THR A 202 -10.77 -8.57 4.74
CA THR A 202 -11.95 -8.62 3.88
C THR A 202 -12.19 -7.32 3.15
N VAL A 203 -12.94 -7.38 2.05
CA VAL A 203 -13.34 -6.19 1.29
C VAL A 203 -14.30 -5.30 2.10
N ARG A 204 -15.14 -5.87 2.94
CA ARG A 204 -16.04 -5.11 3.82
C ARG A 204 -15.26 -4.31 4.87
N ASP A 205 -14.27 -4.92 5.52
CA ASP A 205 -13.35 -4.20 6.42
C ASP A 205 -12.63 -3.05 5.71
N ASN A 206 -12.25 -3.28 4.44
CA ASN A 206 -11.55 -2.29 3.63
C ASN A 206 -12.45 -1.07 3.35
N ALA A 207 -13.71 -1.30 2.99
CA ALA A 207 -14.70 -0.25 2.79
C ALA A 207 -15.00 0.52 4.11
N LEU A 208 -15.11 -0.19 5.23
CA LEU A 208 -15.31 0.41 6.55
C LEU A 208 -14.14 1.34 6.93
N LEU A 209 -12.90 0.89 6.75
CA LEU A 209 -11.73 1.70 7.07
C LEU A 209 -11.57 2.87 6.10
N TYR A 210 -11.82 2.65 4.79
CA TYR A 210 -11.82 3.74 3.80
C TYR A 210 -12.84 4.83 4.15
N ARG A 211 -14.06 4.47 4.57
CA ARG A 211 -15.09 5.41 5.01
C ARG A 211 -14.64 6.31 6.16
N ILE A 212 -13.78 5.80 7.05
CA ILE A 212 -13.23 6.58 8.18
C ILE A 212 -12.19 7.60 7.70
N ILE A 213 -11.31 7.20 6.77
CA ILE A 213 -10.14 8.02 6.40
C ILE A 213 -10.37 8.95 5.20
N ALA A 214 -11.41 8.70 4.39
CA ALA A 214 -11.68 9.43 3.14
C ALA A 214 -12.35 10.79 3.37
N GLY A 215 -12.22 11.66 2.38
CA GLY A 215 -12.88 12.96 2.30
C GLY A 215 -11.91 14.14 2.36
N ARG A 216 -12.46 15.33 2.07
CA ARG A 216 -11.70 16.58 1.98
C ARG A 216 -11.01 16.97 3.28
N ASP A 217 -9.83 17.55 3.15
CA ASP A 217 -9.04 18.11 4.24
C ASP A 217 -8.51 19.49 3.86
N PRO A 218 -8.82 20.55 4.63
CA PRO A 218 -8.30 21.89 4.37
C PRO A 218 -6.78 22.01 4.54
N LEU A 219 -6.12 21.03 5.20
CA LEU A 219 -4.67 20.99 5.38
C LEU A 219 -3.92 20.35 4.21
N ASP A 220 -4.64 19.70 3.28
CA ASP A 220 -4.10 19.17 2.03
C ASP A 220 -4.92 19.68 0.83
N SER A 221 -4.36 20.64 0.11
CA SER A 221 -5.00 21.30 -1.04
C SER A 221 -5.29 20.37 -2.23
N THR A 222 -4.74 19.16 -2.23
CA THR A 222 -5.00 18.15 -3.27
C THR A 222 -6.24 17.32 -2.98
N THR A 223 -6.81 17.42 -1.77
CA THR A 223 -7.98 16.65 -1.42
C THR A 223 -9.26 17.19 -2.05
N VAL A 224 -10.15 16.27 -2.39
CA VAL A 224 -11.44 16.53 -3.00
C VAL A 224 -12.58 15.94 -2.16
N GLU A 225 -13.80 16.48 -2.32
CA GLU A 225 -14.99 15.86 -1.75
C GLU A 225 -15.30 14.56 -2.49
N LEU A 226 -15.78 13.56 -1.77
CA LEU A 226 -16.31 12.36 -2.40
C LEU A 226 -17.65 12.70 -3.08
N PRO A 227 -17.84 12.28 -4.35
CA PRO A 227 -19.10 12.54 -5.05
C PRO A 227 -20.29 11.79 -4.41
N GLU A 228 -20.02 10.65 -3.79
CA GLU A 228 -21.00 9.79 -3.13
C GLU A 228 -20.44 9.27 -1.79
N PRO A 229 -21.31 8.97 -0.81
CA PRO A 229 -20.89 8.30 0.42
C PRO A 229 -20.25 6.94 0.14
N VAL A 230 -19.33 6.51 0.99
CA VAL A 230 -18.75 5.17 0.90
C VAL A 230 -19.78 4.13 1.35
N GLU A 231 -20.11 3.21 0.46
CA GLU A 231 -21.03 2.10 0.68
C GLU A 231 -20.29 0.86 1.19
N ILE A 232 -20.92 0.13 2.11
CA ILE A 232 -20.43 -1.18 2.53
C ILE A 232 -21.08 -2.23 1.61
N PRO A 233 -20.31 -3.03 0.89
CA PRO A 233 -20.87 -3.92 -0.12
C PRO A 233 -21.67 -5.07 0.52
N GLU A 234 -22.80 -5.42 -0.10
CA GLU A 234 -23.65 -6.55 0.32
C GLU A 234 -23.98 -7.48 -0.86
N THR A 235 -23.77 -7.01 -2.09
CA THR A 235 -24.13 -7.75 -3.31
C THR A 235 -23.07 -8.78 -3.64
N GLU A 236 -23.50 -10.01 -3.94
CA GLU A 236 -22.66 -11.17 -4.29
C GLU A 236 -22.68 -11.48 -5.78
N ASP A 237 -23.08 -10.54 -6.65
CA ASP A 237 -23.09 -10.71 -8.11
C ASP A 237 -22.50 -9.50 -8.85
N LEU A 238 -22.13 -9.73 -10.12
CA LEU A 238 -21.55 -8.75 -11.03
C LEU A 238 -22.48 -8.38 -12.19
N ARG A 239 -23.77 -8.64 -12.07
CA ARG A 239 -24.75 -8.31 -13.13
C ARG A 239 -24.76 -6.83 -13.43
N GLY A 240 -24.63 -6.50 -14.71
CA GLY A 240 -24.57 -5.15 -15.23
C GLY A 240 -23.20 -4.48 -15.09
N VAL A 241 -22.16 -5.21 -14.69
CA VAL A 241 -20.76 -4.74 -14.67
C VAL A 241 -20.04 -5.21 -15.93
N ARG A 242 -19.42 -4.26 -16.66
CA ARG A 242 -18.58 -4.53 -17.82
C ARG A 242 -17.12 -4.61 -17.35
N VAL A 243 -16.51 -5.79 -17.48
CA VAL A 243 -15.14 -6.07 -17.06
C VAL A 243 -14.22 -6.12 -18.26
N GLY A 244 -13.24 -5.23 -18.34
CA GLY A 244 -12.21 -5.18 -19.37
C GLY A 244 -10.93 -5.89 -18.93
N VAL A 245 -10.40 -6.76 -19.78
CA VAL A 245 -9.10 -7.41 -19.61
C VAL A 245 -8.08 -6.73 -20.51
N PRO A 246 -7.19 -5.86 -20.00
CA PRO A 246 -6.14 -5.24 -20.82
C PRO A 246 -5.12 -6.28 -21.24
N ARG A 247 -5.04 -6.56 -22.56
CA ARG A 247 -4.16 -7.60 -23.10
C ARG A 247 -2.72 -7.44 -22.66
N GLU A 248 -2.19 -6.23 -22.70
CA GLU A 248 -0.78 -5.95 -22.37
C GLU A 248 -0.46 -6.16 -20.89
N LEU A 249 -1.42 -5.98 -19.96
CA LEU A 249 -1.26 -6.34 -18.56
C LEU A 249 -1.41 -7.84 -18.33
N HIS A 250 -2.32 -8.48 -19.05
CA HIS A 250 -2.61 -9.91 -18.92
C HIS A 250 -1.49 -10.78 -19.51
N GLU A 251 -0.90 -10.35 -20.63
CA GLU A 251 0.19 -11.03 -21.35
C GLU A 251 1.58 -10.48 -21.00
N ALA A 252 1.70 -9.62 -19.98
CA ALA A 252 2.98 -9.01 -19.60
C ALA A 252 4.07 -10.07 -19.37
N GLU A 253 5.26 -9.75 -19.85
CA GLU A 253 6.43 -10.62 -19.66
C GLU A 253 6.77 -10.76 -18.17
N GLY A 254 7.13 -11.96 -17.75
CA GLY A 254 7.50 -12.28 -16.39
C GLY A 254 6.33 -12.67 -15.46
N ILE A 255 5.10 -12.77 -15.97
CA ILE A 255 3.99 -13.35 -15.20
C ILE A 255 4.19 -14.86 -15.09
N GLU A 256 4.31 -15.35 -13.85
CA GLU A 256 4.41 -16.78 -13.56
C GLU A 256 3.15 -17.54 -13.99
N ALA A 257 3.33 -18.79 -14.47
CA ALA A 257 2.24 -19.61 -14.97
C ALA A 257 1.09 -19.80 -13.95
N GLY A 258 1.43 -20.07 -12.68
CA GLY A 258 0.43 -20.24 -11.62
C GLY A 258 -0.30 -18.96 -11.23
N VAL A 259 0.35 -17.80 -11.39
CA VAL A 259 -0.30 -16.48 -11.24
C VAL A 259 -1.32 -16.27 -12.34
N ARG A 260 -0.91 -16.49 -13.61
CA ARG A 260 -1.79 -16.39 -14.78
C ARG A 260 -3.01 -17.31 -14.65
N GLU A 261 -2.79 -18.57 -14.29
CA GLU A 261 -3.86 -19.55 -14.11
C GLU A 261 -4.87 -19.12 -13.03
N SER A 262 -4.42 -18.55 -11.92
CA SER A 262 -5.31 -18.05 -10.86
C SER A 262 -6.12 -16.84 -11.33
N VAL A 263 -5.49 -15.94 -12.09
CA VAL A 263 -6.16 -14.77 -12.69
C VAL A 263 -7.19 -15.19 -13.74
N ASP A 264 -6.84 -16.13 -14.63
CA ASP A 264 -7.76 -16.65 -15.67
C ASP A 264 -9.01 -17.26 -15.04
N ARG A 265 -8.86 -18.06 -13.99
CA ARG A 265 -9.99 -18.62 -13.22
C ARG A 265 -10.87 -17.52 -12.63
N THR A 266 -10.27 -16.45 -12.13
CA THR A 266 -11.03 -15.33 -11.55
C THR A 266 -11.76 -14.53 -12.63
N ILE A 267 -11.18 -14.39 -13.81
CA ILE A 267 -11.85 -13.79 -14.97
C ILE A 267 -13.08 -14.65 -15.41
N GLU A 268 -12.97 -15.99 -15.42
CA GLU A 268 -14.12 -16.85 -15.65
C GLU A 268 -15.18 -16.71 -14.56
N LEU A 269 -14.76 -16.61 -13.30
CA LEU A 269 -15.68 -16.36 -12.18
C LEU A 269 -16.43 -15.03 -12.33
N CYS A 270 -15.81 -13.98 -12.90
CA CYS A 270 -16.54 -12.75 -13.24
C CYS A 270 -17.72 -13.02 -14.18
N ARG A 271 -17.54 -13.90 -15.22
CA ARG A 271 -18.61 -14.29 -16.14
C ARG A 271 -19.71 -15.09 -15.44
N GLU A 272 -19.32 -16.03 -14.59
CA GLU A 272 -20.27 -16.84 -13.81
C GLU A 272 -21.12 -15.99 -12.86
N LEU A 273 -20.55 -14.93 -12.29
CA LEU A 273 -21.25 -13.95 -11.47
C LEU A 273 -22.08 -12.94 -12.28
N GLY A 274 -22.08 -13.03 -13.61
CA GLY A 274 -22.95 -12.27 -14.51
C GLY A 274 -22.35 -11.00 -15.08
N ALA A 275 -21.02 -10.79 -14.99
CA ALA A 275 -20.35 -9.69 -15.66
C ALA A 275 -20.25 -9.91 -17.19
N GLU A 276 -20.27 -8.80 -17.93
CA GLU A 276 -19.88 -8.77 -19.34
C GLU A 276 -18.36 -8.60 -19.44
N VAL A 277 -17.64 -9.68 -19.79
CA VAL A 277 -16.18 -9.67 -19.86
C VAL A 277 -15.70 -9.55 -21.31
N GLY A 278 -14.85 -8.55 -21.58
CA GLY A 278 -14.26 -8.29 -22.90
C GLY A 278 -12.77 -7.95 -22.81
N GLU A 279 -12.11 -7.96 -23.96
CA GLU A 279 -10.71 -7.51 -24.08
C GLU A 279 -10.64 -6.00 -24.32
N THR A 280 -9.60 -5.39 -23.79
CA THR A 280 -9.18 -4.00 -24.09
C THR A 280 -7.66 -3.92 -24.24
N SER A 281 -7.13 -2.72 -24.52
CA SER A 281 -5.72 -2.53 -24.81
C SER A 281 -5.17 -1.29 -24.16
N LEU A 282 -4.02 -1.40 -23.49
CA LEU A 282 -3.30 -0.32 -22.80
C LEU A 282 -1.81 -0.31 -23.19
N PRO A 283 -1.45 -0.31 -24.49
CA PRO A 283 -0.09 -0.57 -24.92
C PRO A 283 0.91 0.46 -24.42
N ARG A 284 0.58 1.74 -24.44
CA ARG A 284 1.48 2.82 -23.98
C ARG A 284 1.61 2.86 -22.46
N SER A 285 0.53 2.52 -21.75
CA SER A 285 0.51 2.46 -20.29
C SER A 285 1.47 1.40 -19.78
N VAL A 286 1.53 0.24 -20.42
CA VAL A 286 2.44 -0.85 -20.06
C VAL A 286 3.86 -0.58 -20.57
N GLU A 287 4.03 -0.16 -21.82
CA GLU A 287 5.34 0.12 -22.41
C GLU A 287 6.11 1.23 -21.68
N PHE A 288 5.43 2.31 -21.32
CA PHE A 288 6.09 3.50 -20.76
C PHE A 288 5.84 3.74 -19.27
N GLY A 289 4.89 3.04 -18.64
CA GLY A 289 4.49 3.29 -17.27
C GLY A 289 5.64 3.22 -16.27
N LEU A 290 6.44 2.16 -16.33
CA LEU A 290 7.59 1.96 -15.46
C LEU A 290 8.64 3.08 -15.62
N ALA A 291 9.02 3.39 -16.87
CA ALA A 291 10.00 4.45 -17.15
C ALA A 291 9.47 5.83 -16.70
N CYS A 292 8.19 6.12 -16.97
CA CYS A 292 7.54 7.35 -16.54
C CYS A 292 7.56 7.49 -15.01
N TYR A 293 7.22 6.44 -14.29
CA TYR A 293 7.26 6.40 -12.82
C TYR A 293 8.66 6.69 -12.28
N TYR A 294 9.69 6.01 -12.83
CA TYR A 294 11.08 6.17 -12.37
C TYR A 294 11.74 7.48 -12.80
N LEU A 295 11.06 8.31 -13.59
CA LEU A 295 11.43 9.70 -13.83
C LEU A 295 10.68 10.66 -12.90
N VAL A 296 9.37 10.48 -12.73
CA VAL A 296 8.53 11.38 -11.93
C VAL A 296 8.77 11.20 -10.43
N ALA A 297 8.68 9.97 -9.93
CA ALA A 297 8.76 9.71 -8.49
C ALA A 297 10.13 10.08 -7.90
N PRO A 298 11.30 9.72 -8.48
CA PRO A 298 12.60 10.18 -8.00
C PRO A 298 12.78 11.70 -8.09
N ALA A 299 12.25 12.36 -9.13
CA ALA A 299 12.30 13.82 -9.24
C ALA A 299 11.59 14.50 -8.06
N GLU A 300 10.38 14.04 -7.74
CA GLU A 300 9.63 14.55 -6.58
C GLU A 300 10.29 14.18 -5.24
N ALA A 301 10.83 12.96 -5.12
CA ALA A 301 11.59 12.52 -3.96
C ALA A 301 12.80 13.40 -3.67
N SER A 302 13.57 13.77 -4.70
CA SER A 302 14.75 14.63 -4.53
C SER A 302 14.40 15.97 -3.90
N SER A 303 13.23 16.52 -4.24
CA SER A 303 12.70 17.75 -3.65
C SER A 303 12.12 17.52 -2.25
N ASN A 304 11.32 16.46 -2.06
CA ASN A 304 10.68 16.17 -0.78
C ASN A 304 11.70 15.80 0.31
N LEU A 305 12.74 15.05 -0.02
CA LEU A 305 13.75 14.62 0.95
C LEU A 305 14.85 15.67 1.19
N ALA A 306 14.83 16.81 0.48
CA ALA A 306 15.74 17.93 0.71
C ALA A 306 15.55 18.59 2.10
N ARG A 307 14.37 18.40 2.72
CA ARG A 307 14.06 18.94 4.05
C ARG A 307 14.83 18.27 5.20
N TYR A 308 15.39 17.09 4.98
CA TYR A 308 16.17 16.37 5.99
C TYR A 308 17.63 16.83 5.94
N ASP A 309 17.90 17.89 6.69
CA ASP A 309 19.13 18.69 6.61
C ASP A 309 20.01 18.59 7.87
N GLY A 310 19.57 17.81 8.88
CA GLY A 310 20.27 17.72 10.17
C GLY A 310 20.07 18.91 11.10
N VAL A 311 19.18 19.86 10.76
CA VAL A 311 18.93 21.07 11.54
C VAL A 311 17.56 21.07 12.22
N ARG A 312 16.49 20.73 11.50
CA ARG A 312 15.11 20.90 11.96
C ARG A 312 14.63 19.77 12.86
N TYR A 313 14.92 18.53 12.48
CA TYR A 313 14.50 17.31 13.19
C TYR A 313 15.23 16.08 12.63
N GLY A 314 15.21 14.99 13.37
CA GLY A 314 15.85 13.74 12.99
C GLY A 314 17.34 13.70 13.33
N LEU A 315 18.05 12.80 12.68
CA LEU A 315 19.49 12.60 12.86
C LEU A 315 20.27 13.87 12.56
N ARG A 316 21.28 14.15 13.39
CA ARG A 316 22.31 15.14 13.13
C ARG A 316 23.70 14.56 13.38
N VAL A 317 24.55 14.65 12.37
CA VAL A 317 25.97 14.30 12.49
C VAL A 317 26.78 15.57 12.36
N GLU A 318 27.51 15.92 13.44
CA GLU A 318 28.32 17.15 13.48
C GLU A 318 29.45 17.09 12.43
N GLY A 319 29.72 18.23 11.84
CA GLY A 319 30.81 18.44 10.87
C GLY A 319 31.75 19.53 11.33
N ASP A 320 33.07 19.28 11.25
CA ASP A 320 34.09 20.23 11.68
C ASP A 320 34.22 21.44 10.71
N ASP A 321 33.73 21.29 9.46
CA ASP A 321 33.89 22.25 8.37
C ASP A 321 32.62 23.07 8.08
N GLY A 322 31.76 23.24 9.10
CA GLY A 322 30.55 24.09 9.02
C GLY A 322 29.31 23.38 8.51
N VAL A 323 28.26 24.18 8.21
CA VAL A 323 26.88 23.68 7.92
C VAL A 323 26.84 22.71 6.73
N ARG A 324 27.63 22.96 5.69
CA ARG A 324 27.67 22.08 4.50
C ARG A 324 28.20 20.70 4.86
N ALA A 325 29.28 20.61 5.60
CA ALA A 325 29.85 19.34 6.02
C ALA A 325 28.89 18.57 6.96
N MET A 326 28.23 19.27 7.87
CA MET A 326 27.19 18.68 8.71
C MET A 326 26.02 18.11 7.87
N TYR A 327 25.52 18.88 6.90
CA TYR A 327 24.44 18.43 5.99
C TYR A 327 24.83 17.17 5.20
N GLU A 328 26.03 17.19 4.58
CA GLU A 328 26.53 16.07 3.78
C GLU A 328 26.72 14.81 4.65
N LYS A 329 27.40 14.92 5.80
CA LYS A 329 27.62 13.81 6.74
C LYS A 329 26.30 13.25 7.30
N THR A 330 25.36 14.11 7.64
CA THR A 330 24.05 13.70 8.17
C THR A 330 23.27 12.88 7.14
N ARG A 331 23.20 13.36 5.91
CA ARG A 331 22.46 12.67 4.83
C ARG A 331 23.15 11.37 4.43
N ASP A 332 24.48 11.34 4.42
CA ASP A 332 25.25 10.12 4.13
C ASP A 332 25.03 9.05 5.20
N ALA A 333 25.06 9.41 6.46
CA ALA A 333 24.84 8.48 7.57
C ALA A 333 23.38 8.08 7.75
N GLY A 334 22.44 8.95 7.39
CA GLY A 334 21.02 8.80 7.68
C GLY A 334 20.22 8.10 6.59
N PHE A 335 20.55 8.30 5.31
CA PHE A 335 19.86 7.64 4.20
C PHE A 335 20.55 6.33 3.81
N GLY A 336 19.75 5.31 3.53
CA GLY A 336 20.18 4.07 2.89
C GLY A 336 20.46 4.23 1.39
N ASP A 337 20.86 3.14 0.75
CA ASP A 337 21.34 3.15 -0.65
C ASP A 337 20.22 3.47 -1.66
N GLU A 338 19.01 2.91 -1.47
CA GLU A 338 17.92 3.14 -2.41
C GLU A 338 17.40 4.59 -2.39
N PRO A 339 17.13 5.23 -1.23
CA PRO A 339 16.86 6.66 -1.20
C PRO A 339 17.97 7.52 -1.81
N LYS A 340 19.25 7.23 -1.54
CA LYS A 340 20.38 7.93 -2.16
C LYS A 340 20.35 7.83 -3.68
N ARG A 341 20.11 6.62 -4.21
CA ARG A 341 20.00 6.35 -5.65
C ARG A 341 18.88 7.17 -6.28
N ARG A 342 17.67 7.14 -5.69
CA ARG A 342 16.52 7.88 -6.22
C ARG A 342 16.67 9.40 -6.10
N ILE A 343 17.26 9.91 -5.02
CA ILE A 343 17.58 11.33 -4.89
C ILE A 343 18.54 11.77 -6.01
N MET A 344 19.59 10.99 -6.30
CA MET A 344 20.54 11.31 -7.37
C MET A 344 19.87 11.27 -8.74
N LEU A 345 19.07 10.24 -9.04
CA LEU A 345 18.31 10.13 -10.29
C LEU A 345 17.35 11.30 -10.47
N GLY A 346 16.64 11.67 -9.42
CA GLY A 346 15.70 12.80 -9.44
C GLY A 346 16.39 14.13 -9.63
N ALA A 347 17.49 14.38 -8.92
CA ALA A 347 18.29 15.58 -9.08
C ALA A 347 18.85 15.70 -10.51
N TYR A 348 19.29 14.58 -11.11
CA TYR A 348 19.74 14.53 -12.50
C TYR A 348 18.61 14.87 -13.47
N ALA A 349 17.45 14.24 -13.33
CA ALA A 349 16.29 14.47 -14.20
C ALA A 349 15.75 15.92 -14.14
N LEU A 350 15.97 16.61 -13.00
CA LEU A 350 15.57 18.01 -12.80
C LEU A 350 16.68 19.02 -13.14
N SER A 351 17.89 18.58 -13.48
CA SER A 351 19.02 19.47 -13.72
C SER A 351 18.89 20.24 -15.06
N ALA A 352 19.60 21.36 -15.12
CA ALA A 352 19.59 22.23 -16.31
C ALA A 352 20.01 21.46 -17.58
N GLY A 353 19.23 21.56 -18.63
CA GLY A 353 19.43 20.85 -19.90
C GLY A 353 18.79 19.47 -19.98
N TYR A 354 18.37 18.87 -18.85
CA TYR A 354 17.72 17.56 -18.82
C TYR A 354 16.24 17.61 -18.42
N TYR A 355 15.80 18.69 -17.78
CA TYR A 355 14.42 18.85 -17.30
C TYR A 355 13.37 18.58 -18.39
N ASP A 356 13.49 19.25 -19.56
CA ASP A 356 12.52 19.08 -20.65
C ASP A 356 12.62 17.71 -21.33
N ALA A 357 13.83 17.15 -21.41
CA ALA A 357 14.07 15.87 -22.04
C ALA A 357 13.57 14.67 -21.20
N TYR A 358 13.62 14.76 -19.88
CA TYR A 358 13.24 13.68 -18.97
C TYR A 358 11.95 13.99 -18.21
N TYR A 359 11.98 14.92 -17.25
CA TYR A 359 10.81 15.17 -16.40
C TYR A 359 9.63 15.75 -17.19
N GLY A 360 9.87 16.74 -18.03
CA GLY A 360 8.84 17.33 -18.88
C GLY A 360 8.23 16.32 -19.85
N GLN A 361 9.04 15.44 -20.43
CA GLN A 361 8.56 14.37 -21.29
C GLN A 361 7.77 13.31 -20.49
N ALA A 362 8.24 12.91 -19.29
CA ALA A 362 7.52 11.98 -18.44
C ALA A 362 6.13 12.50 -18.05
N GLN A 363 5.96 13.79 -17.76
CA GLN A 363 4.65 14.39 -17.49
C GLN A 363 3.70 14.31 -18.69
N LYS A 364 4.20 14.46 -19.92
CA LYS A 364 3.40 14.27 -21.14
C LYS A 364 2.98 12.82 -21.32
N VAL A 365 3.89 11.88 -21.08
CA VAL A 365 3.60 10.44 -21.13
C VAL A 365 2.57 10.06 -20.06
N ARG A 366 2.66 10.62 -18.87
CA ARG A 366 1.65 10.44 -17.81
C ARG A 366 0.25 10.84 -18.28
N THR A 367 0.14 11.95 -19.01
CA THR A 367 -1.14 12.38 -19.62
C THR A 367 -1.66 11.36 -20.62
N VAL A 368 -0.79 10.78 -21.44
CA VAL A 368 -1.16 9.74 -22.43
C VAL A 368 -1.65 8.48 -21.71
N ILE A 369 -0.97 8.05 -20.62
CA ILE A 369 -1.40 6.93 -19.80
C ILE A 369 -2.81 7.16 -19.23
N ALA A 370 -3.08 8.35 -18.69
CA ALA A 370 -4.40 8.70 -18.17
C ALA A 370 -5.49 8.69 -19.26
N GLN A 371 -5.19 9.22 -20.46
CA GLN A 371 -6.11 9.21 -21.59
C GLN A 371 -6.40 7.80 -22.10
N GLU A 372 -5.41 6.92 -22.13
CA GLU A 372 -5.57 5.53 -22.56
C GLU A 372 -6.50 4.75 -21.62
N HIS A 373 -6.35 4.92 -20.30
CA HIS A 373 -7.28 4.36 -19.32
C HIS A 373 -8.69 4.96 -19.46
N ALA A 374 -8.80 6.29 -19.65
CA ALA A 374 -10.10 6.96 -19.84
C ALA A 374 -10.84 6.40 -21.06
N ALA A 375 -10.14 6.16 -22.18
CA ALA A 375 -10.72 5.54 -23.36
C ALA A 375 -11.20 4.09 -23.10
N ALA A 376 -10.44 3.30 -22.34
CA ALA A 376 -10.86 1.94 -21.98
C ALA A 376 -12.14 1.95 -21.10
N PHE A 377 -12.30 2.96 -20.24
CA PHE A 377 -13.50 3.12 -19.41
C PHE A 377 -14.74 3.64 -20.14
N GLU A 378 -14.66 3.99 -21.42
CA GLU A 378 -15.86 4.23 -22.23
C GLU A 378 -16.64 2.92 -22.50
N ASP A 379 -15.91 1.82 -22.64
CA ASP A 379 -16.48 0.50 -22.92
C ASP A 379 -16.62 -0.38 -21.66
N PHE A 380 -15.81 -0.17 -20.61
CA PHE A 380 -15.74 -1.01 -19.43
C PHE A 380 -15.90 -0.19 -18.14
N ASP A 381 -16.47 -0.82 -17.12
CA ASP A 381 -16.68 -0.19 -15.80
C ASP A 381 -15.50 -0.50 -14.85
N VAL A 382 -14.85 -1.66 -15.02
CA VAL A 382 -13.70 -2.12 -14.24
C VAL A 382 -12.71 -2.79 -15.18
N LEU A 383 -11.41 -2.49 -15.02
CA LEU A 383 -10.32 -3.22 -15.66
C LEU A 383 -9.69 -4.19 -14.65
N VAL A 384 -9.23 -5.35 -15.15
CA VAL A 384 -8.67 -6.38 -14.27
C VAL A 384 -7.31 -6.90 -14.75
N SER A 385 -6.47 -7.29 -13.80
CA SER A 385 -5.16 -7.91 -14.06
C SER A 385 -4.66 -8.67 -12.83
N ALA A 386 -3.53 -9.38 -12.95
CA ALA A 386 -2.75 -9.76 -11.78
C ALA A 386 -2.28 -8.49 -11.04
N THR A 387 -2.17 -8.54 -9.70
CA THR A 387 -1.60 -7.44 -8.92
C THR A 387 -0.07 -7.45 -8.98
N SER A 388 0.54 -8.62 -8.89
CA SER A 388 1.99 -8.83 -9.00
C SER A 388 2.27 -9.89 -10.07
N PRO A 389 3.36 -9.78 -10.84
CA PRO A 389 3.69 -10.80 -11.84
C PRO A 389 4.09 -12.14 -11.23
N THR A 390 4.57 -12.16 -10.00
CA THR A 390 5.04 -13.34 -9.29
C THR A 390 4.38 -13.47 -7.93
N VAL A 391 4.41 -14.66 -7.35
CA VAL A 391 4.19 -14.83 -5.91
C VAL A 391 5.37 -14.25 -5.12
N ALA A 392 5.31 -14.28 -3.80
CA ALA A 392 6.37 -13.76 -2.94
C ALA A 392 7.73 -14.43 -3.27
N PHE A 393 8.72 -13.65 -3.66
CA PHE A 393 10.09 -14.12 -3.94
C PHE A 393 10.93 -14.20 -2.66
N ARG A 394 12.09 -14.88 -2.73
CA ARG A 394 12.95 -15.06 -1.56
C ARG A 394 13.63 -13.75 -1.14
N ILE A 395 13.85 -13.58 0.16
CA ILE A 395 14.64 -12.48 0.71
C ILE A 395 16.04 -12.53 0.10
N GLY A 396 16.54 -11.40 -0.40
CA GLY A 396 17.85 -11.27 -1.07
C GLY A 396 17.85 -11.59 -2.57
N GLU A 397 16.82 -12.25 -3.10
CA GLU A 397 16.81 -12.72 -4.49
C GLU A 397 16.94 -11.61 -5.53
N LYS A 398 16.36 -10.44 -5.26
CA LYS A 398 16.41 -9.28 -6.19
C LYS A 398 17.30 -8.14 -5.68
N ALA A 399 17.98 -8.29 -4.55
CA ALA A 399 18.72 -7.22 -3.88
C ALA A 399 19.83 -6.59 -4.74
N GLU A 400 20.53 -7.41 -5.54
CA GLU A 400 21.63 -6.94 -6.40
C GLU A 400 21.16 -6.44 -7.79
N ASN A 401 19.86 -6.58 -8.11
CA ASN A 401 19.32 -6.18 -9.41
C ASN A 401 18.13 -5.22 -9.23
N PRO A 402 18.37 -3.88 -9.16
CA PRO A 402 17.30 -2.89 -8.99
C PRO A 402 16.22 -2.98 -10.07
N LEU A 403 16.55 -3.29 -11.31
CA LEU A 403 15.55 -3.41 -12.39
C LEU A 403 14.63 -4.61 -12.15
N ALA A 404 15.14 -5.75 -11.70
CA ALA A 404 14.31 -6.90 -11.35
C ALA A 404 13.37 -6.59 -10.17
N MET A 405 13.83 -5.78 -9.21
CA MET A 405 12.97 -5.29 -8.13
C MET A 405 11.88 -4.36 -8.66
N TYR A 406 12.22 -3.42 -9.53
CA TYR A 406 11.28 -2.45 -10.12
C TYR A 406 10.19 -3.11 -10.96
N LEU A 407 10.50 -4.20 -11.66
CA LEU A 407 9.52 -4.99 -12.42
C LEU A 407 8.46 -5.66 -11.54
N SER A 408 8.66 -5.77 -10.23
CA SER A 408 7.65 -6.30 -9.32
C SER A 408 6.37 -5.45 -9.27
N ASP A 409 6.45 -4.14 -9.63
CA ASP A 409 5.34 -3.20 -9.64
C ASP A 409 4.82 -2.88 -11.05
N VAL A 410 5.27 -3.60 -12.09
CA VAL A 410 4.94 -3.28 -13.49
C VAL A 410 3.43 -3.28 -13.77
N LEU A 411 2.67 -4.10 -13.07
CA LEU A 411 1.21 -4.24 -13.24
C LEU A 411 0.40 -3.22 -12.44
N THR A 412 0.99 -2.60 -11.41
CA THR A 412 0.30 -1.61 -10.56
C THR A 412 0.59 -0.16 -10.95
N ILE A 413 1.79 0.11 -11.47
CA ILE A 413 2.25 1.45 -11.85
C ILE A 413 1.34 2.16 -12.86
N PRO A 414 0.82 1.53 -13.93
CA PRO A 414 0.01 2.23 -14.92
C PRO A 414 -1.21 2.94 -14.32
N SER A 415 -2.00 2.24 -13.51
CA SER A 415 -3.18 2.82 -12.83
C SER A 415 -2.79 3.92 -11.84
N ASN A 416 -1.65 3.76 -11.15
CA ASN A 416 -1.13 4.76 -10.23
C ASN A 416 -0.72 6.05 -10.93
N MET A 417 -0.06 5.95 -12.09
CA MET A 417 0.32 7.11 -12.91
C MET A 417 -0.90 7.88 -13.43
N ALA A 418 -2.00 7.19 -13.68
CA ALA A 418 -3.28 7.78 -14.06
C ALA A 418 -4.09 8.35 -12.87
N GLY A 419 -3.65 8.13 -11.63
CA GLY A 419 -4.35 8.60 -10.43
C GLY A 419 -5.65 7.85 -10.12
N LEU A 420 -5.78 6.62 -10.62
CA LEU A 420 -6.96 5.78 -10.51
C LEU A 420 -7.00 4.97 -9.22
N PRO A 421 -8.20 4.61 -8.73
CA PRO A 421 -8.35 3.65 -7.65
C PRO A 421 -8.06 2.24 -8.13
N GLY A 422 -7.49 1.42 -7.24
CA GLY A 422 -7.24 0.02 -7.50
C GLY A 422 -7.33 -0.81 -6.23
N LEU A 423 -8.09 -1.89 -6.29
CA LEU A 423 -8.30 -2.86 -5.22
C LEU A 423 -7.60 -4.17 -5.56
N SER A 424 -6.75 -4.67 -4.67
CA SER A 424 -6.18 -6.02 -4.76
C SER A 424 -6.90 -6.92 -3.79
N ILE A 425 -7.38 -8.07 -4.29
CA ILE A 425 -7.98 -9.13 -3.49
C ILE A 425 -7.22 -10.45 -3.73
N PRO A 426 -7.15 -11.37 -2.75
CA PRO A 426 -6.58 -12.68 -2.99
C PRO A 426 -7.48 -13.49 -3.92
N CYS A 427 -6.90 -14.22 -4.90
CA CYS A 427 -7.64 -14.99 -5.90
C CYS A 427 -7.24 -16.46 -5.97
N GLY A 428 -6.37 -16.92 -5.08
CA GLY A 428 -5.92 -18.30 -5.02
C GLY A 428 -4.48 -18.42 -4.54
N LEU A 429 -3.94 -19.61 -4.67
CA LEU A 429 -2.56 -19.94 -4.33
C LEU A 429 -1.81 -20.46 -5.57
N SER A 430 -0.54 -20.07 -5.69
CA SER A 430 0.43 -20.70 -6.57
C SER A 430 1.61 -21.16 -5.71
N GLU A 431 1.99 -22.43 -5.81
CA GLU A 431 3.04 -23.05 -4.98
C GLU A 431 2.83 -22.86 -3.46
N GLY A 432 1.57 -22.79 -3.02
CA GLY A 432 1.21 -22.55 -1.62
C GLY A 432 1.30 -21.10 -1.16
N LEU A 433 1.55 -20.17 -2.06
CA LEU A 433 1.67 -18.74 -1.79
C LEU A 433 0.53 -17.93 -2.44
N PRO A 434 0.07 -16.85 -1.82
CA PRO A 434 -1.05 -16.06 -2.33
C PRO A 434 -0.79 -15.42 -3.69
N VAL A 435 -1.86 -15.36 -4.48
CA VAL A 435 -1.94 -14.63 -5.74
C VAL A 435 -3.01 -13.54 -5.60
N GLY A 436 -2.70 -12.31 -6.01
CA GLY A 436 -3.63 -11.20 -5.98
C GLY A 436 -4.21 -10.87 -7.35
N PHE A 437 -5.51 -10.59 -7.35
CA PHE A 437 -6.27 -10.08 -8.48
C PHE A 437 -6.53 -8.59 -8.29
N GLN A 438 -6.17 -7.76 -9.27
CA GLN A 438 -6.33 -6.32 -9.24
C GLN A 438 -7.58 -5.89 -10.01
N LEU A 439 -8.43 -5.12 -9.34
CA LEU A 439 -9.56 -4.39 -9.92
C LEU A 439 -9.18 -2.92 -10.01
N ILE A 440 -9.28 -2.32 -11.20
CA ILE A 440 -8.96 -0.91 -11.45
C ILE A 440 -10.23 -0.24 -11.96
N GLY A 441 -10.63 0.86 -11.37
CA GLY A 441 -11.82 1.60 -11.77
C GLY A 441 -11.52 3.03 -12.23
N PRO A 442 -12.47 3.72 -12.86
CA PRO A 442 -12.37 5.15 -13.09
C PRO A 442 -12.29 5.92 -11.77
N GLN A 443 -11.89 7.19 -11.82
CA GLN A 443 -11.81 8.02 -10.62
C GLN A 443 -13.18 8.03 -9.88
N PHE A 444 -13.13 7.92 -8.54
CA PHE A 444 -14.30 7.90 -7.65
C PHE A 444 -15.20 6.67 -7.77
N SER A 445 -14.69 5.55 -8.26
CA SER A 445 -15.43 4.30 -8.40
C SER A 445 -15.18 3.29 -7.26
N GLU A 446 -14.69 3.73 -6.11
CA GLU A 446 -14.37 2.84 -5.00
C GLU A 446 -15.56 1.97 -4.58
N ASN A 447 -16.79 2.51 -4.58
CA ASN A 447 -18.00 1.74 -4.27
C ASN A 447 -18.20 0.57 -5.26
N LEU A 448 -17.94 0.79 -6.55
CA LEU A 448 -17.98 -0.26 -7.57
C LEU A 448 -16.88 -1.31 -7.34
N LEU A 449 -15.65 -0.86 -7.01
CA LEU A 449 -14.54 -1.77 -6.69
C LEU A 449 -14.84 -2.62 -5.45
N PHE A 450 -15.44 -2.04 -4.42
CA PHE A 450 -15.88 -2.78 -3.23
C PHE A 450 -16.97 -3.78 -3.56
N ARG A 451 -17.99 -3.38 -4.35
CA ARG A 451 -19.03 -4.30 -4.81
C ARG A 451 -18.45 -5.47 -5.58
N ALA A 452 -17.61 -5.20 -6.57
CA ALA A 452 -17.01 -6.23 -7.42
C ALA A 452 -16.03 -7.11 -6.61
N GLY A 453 -15.18 -6.50 -5.78
CA GLY A 453 -14.25 -7.22 -4.93
C GLY A 453 -14.95 -8.13 -3.93
N HIS A 454 -16.05 -7.68 -3.30
CA HIS A 454 -16.82 -8.47 -2.34
C HIS A 454 -17.50 -9.66 -3.02
N ALA A 455 -18.14 -9.45 -4.17
CA ALA A 455 -18.77 -10.55 -4.92
C ALA A 455 -17.74 -11.63 -5.30
N LEU A 456 -16.55 -11.24 -5.75
CA LEU A 456 -15.46 -12.17 -6.05
C LEU A 456 -14.90 -12.82 -4.79
N GLU A 457 -14.68 -12.08 -3.70
CA GLU A 457 -14.22 -12.61 -2.40
C GLU A 457 -15.12 -13.73 -1.89
N GLN A 458 -16.45 -13.53 -1.91
CA GLN A 458 -17.42 -14.55 -1.48
C GLN A 458 -17.38 -15.78 -2.38
N ALA A 459 -17.30 -15.60 -3.69
CA ALA A 459 -17.28 -16.70 -4.64
C ALA A 459 -15.96 -17.50 -4.64
N ILE A 460 -14.82 -16.82 -4.42
CA ILE A 460 -13.49 -17.44 -4.31
C ILE A 460 -13.37 -18.23 -3.00
N GLY A 461 -13.89 -17.72 -1.90
CA GLY A 461 -13.81 -18.35 -0.58
C GLY A 461 -12.36 -18.57 -0.10
N PHE A 462 -11.47 -17.60 -0.34
CA PHE A 462 -10.07 -17.70 0.03
C PHE A 462 -9.88 -17.77 1.55
N ASP A 463 -9.16 -18.82 2.04
CA ASP A 463 -8.72 -18.84 3.45
C ASP A 463 -7.51 -17.94 3.62
N PHE A 464 -7.72 -16.77 4.24
CA PHE A 464 -6.68 -15.77 4.47
C PHE A 464 -5.71 -16.13 5.62
N VAL A 465 -5.91 -17.26 6.31
CA VAL A 465 -5.03 -17.71 7.38
C VAL A 465 -3.86 -18.49 6.77
N PRO A 466 -2.61 -18.03 6.96
CA PRO A 466 -1.44 -18.80 6.53
C PRO A 466 -1.40 -20.18 7.20
N ALA A 467 -1.30 -21.24 6.39
CA ALA A 467 -1.36 -22.62 6.89
C ALA A 467 -0.37 -22.93 8.01
N ARG A 468 0.78 -22.24 8.05
CA ARG A 468 1.79 -22.40 9.12
C ARG A 468 1.40 -21.76 10.45
N LEU A 469 0.38 -20.89 10.46
CA LEU A 469 -0.12 -20.19 11.64
C LEU A 469 -1.49 -20.72 12.12
N ALA A 470 -2.13 -21.59 11.31
CA ALA A 470 -3.46 -22.16 11.55
C ALA A 470 -3.50 -23.15 12.72
#